data_1b8428f2da02c2e9333b1026d9a072f6
#
_entry.id   1b8428f2da02c2e9333b1026d9a072f6
#
_cell.length_a   1.000
_cell.length_b   1.000
_cell.length_c   1.000
_cell.angle_alpha   90.00
_cell.angle_beta   90.00
_cell.angle_gamma   90.00
#
_symmetry.space_group_name_H-M   'P 1'
#
loop_
_entity.id
_entity.type
_entity.pdbx_description
1 polymer ?
#
loop_
_entity_poly.entity_id
_entity_poly.type
_entity_poly.pdbx_seq_one_letter_code
_entity_poly.pdbx_strand_id
1 'polypeptide(L)'
;MLRSFEQGESDKTLVLFTRDFGMIFAKCVGIRKNESKMRYALQDFSCASASLIRGKRGWRLAGAVALCPSAGAKLGGLRSFSNIARLLQRLIQGEEKNTYLFDAVREAHMYLLKGSNELRPTVELICVARTLHALGYLSAEATSETLFRESHYSKAQFTEAERIRAMLLRSVNEAIAESQL
;
A
#
# COMPACT_ATOMS: atom_id res chain seq x y z
N MET A 1 3.85 3.74 -4.56
CA MET A 1 4.24 2.81 -5.63
C MET A 1 4.43 1.42 -5.06
N LEU A 2 3.84 0.38 -5.64
CA LEU A 2 3.88 -0.98 -5.10
C LEU A 2 4.96 -1.84 -5.76
N ARG A 3 5.14 -1.72 -7.07
CA ARG A 3 6.09 -2.51 -7.84
C ARG A 3 6.41 -1.88 -9.18
N SER A 4 7.53 -2.23 -9.78
CA SER A 4 7.86 -1.87 -11.16
C SER A 4 8.32 -3.09 -11.96
N PHE A 5 8.06 -3.05 -13.27
CA PHE A 5 8.53 -4.02 -14.25
C PHE A 5 9.32 -3.30 -15.33
N GLU A 6 10.44 -3.85 -15.72
CA GLU A 6 11.22 -3.32 -16.85
C GLU A 6 10.51 -3.56 -18.17
N GLN A 7 10.53 -2.58 -19.05
CA GLN A 7 9.92 -2.65 -20.37
C GLN A 7 10.90 -2.06 -21.41
N GLY A 8 11.54 -2.93 -22.16
CA GLY A 8 12.62 -2.52 -23.07
C GLY A 8 13.84 -1.97 -22.30
N GLU A 9 14.66 -1.18 -22.98
CA GLU A 9 15.94 -0.72 -22.45
C GLU A 9 15.86 0.42 -21.43
N SER A 10 14.88 1.31 -21.58
CA SER A 10 14.82 2.55 -20.80
C SER A 10 13.50 2.78 -20.04
N ASP A 11 12.48 1.98 -20.33
CA ASP A 11 11.12 2.18 -19.81
C ASP A 11 10.82 1.24 -18.65
N LYS A 12 9.79 1.59 -17.86
CA LYS A 12 9.19 0.72 -16.85
C LYS A 12 7.67 0.83 -16.90
N THR A 13 7.00 -0.25 -16.53
CA THR A 13 5.60 -0.22 -16.13
C THR A 13 5.55 -0.21 -14.61
N LEU A 14 4.83 0.75 -14.03
CA LEU A 14 4.69 0.96 -12.61
C LEU A 14 3.32 0.47 -12.14
N VAL A 15 3.28 -0.29 -11.07
CA VAL A 15 2.05 -0.62 -10.34
C VAL A 15 1.87 0.42 -9.24
N LEU A 16 0.87 1.25 -9.40
CA LEU A 16 0.57 2.36 -8.49
C LEU A 16 -0.76 2.13 -7.80
N PHE A 17 -0.77 2.19 -6.47
CA PHE A 17 -1.99 2.34 -5.71
C PHE A 17 -2.19 3.83 -5.46
N THR A 18 -3.25 4.38 -6.01
CA THR A 18 -3.52 5.83 -6.04
C THR A 18 -4.76 6.18 -5.24
N ARG A 19 -4.82 7.44 -4.77
CA ARG A 19 -5.95 7.93 -4.00
C ARG A 19 -7.22 8.08 -4.83
N ASP A 20 -7.06 8.49 -6.09
CA ASP A 20 -8.19 8.91 -6.93
C ASP A 20 -8.61 7.85 -7.95
N PHE A 21 -7.74 6.89 -8.27
CA PHE A 21 -7.97 5.91 -9.33
C PHE A 21 -7.77 4.45 -8.88
N GLY A 22 -7.56 4.19 -7.57
CA GLY A 22 -7.28 2.85 -7.09
C GLY A 22 -5.98 2.28 -7.64
N MET A 23 -6.00 1.03 -8.08
CA MET A 23 -4.84 0.33 -8.63
C MET A 23 -4.71 0.60 -10.14
N ILE A 24 -3.59 1.19 -10.54
CA ILE A 24 -3.31 1.49 -11.96
C ILE A 24 -1.95 0.96 -12.39
N PHE A 25 -1.85 0.65 -13.67
CA PHE A 25 -0.60 0.34 -14.37
C PHE A 25 -0.21 1.52 -15.25
N ALA A 26 0.87 2.21 -14.90
CA ALA A 26 1.31 3.39 -15.63
C ALA A 26 2.65 3.15 -16.33
N LYS A 27 2.70 3.40 -17.65
CA LYS A 27 3.96 3.39 -18.39
C LYS A 27 4.78 4.62 -18.05
N CYS A 28 6.06 4.40 -17.73
CA CYS A 28 7.03 5.47 -17.49
C CYS A 28 8.17 5.34 -18.50
N VAL A 29 8.23 6.28 -19.44
CA VAL A 29 9.21 6.31 -20.52
C VAL A 29 10.52 6.93 -20.05
N GLY A 30 11.65 6.29 -20.36
CA GLY A 30 12.98 6.85 -20.10
C GLY A 30 13.38 6.92 -18.62
N ILE A 31 12.65 6.29 -17.70
CA ILE A 31 12.96 6.34 -16.25
C ILE A 31 14.31 5.75 -15.90
N ARG A 32 14.80 4.78 -16.69
CA ARG A 32 16.10 4.13 -16.47
C ARG A 32 17.28 4.94 -16.97
N LYS A 33 17.05 5.99 -17.75
CA LYS A 33 18.12 6.88 -18.20
C LYS A 33 18.78 7.56 -17.01
N ASN A 34 20.09 7.75 -17.06
CA ASN A 34 20.87 8.33 -15.95
C ASN A 34 20.42 9.74 -15.56
N GLU A 35 19.90 10.51 -16.51
CA GLU A 35 19.40 11.88 -16.35
C GLU A 35 17.99 11.95 -15.75
N SER A 36 17.30 10.82 -15.59
CA SER A 36 15.91 10.79 -15.10
C SER A 36 15.83 11.11 -13.61
N LYS A 37 15.36 12.31 -13.28
CA LYS A 37 15.08 12.72 -11.89
C LYS A 37 13.94 11.89 -11.24
N MET A 38 13.02 11.35 -12.04
CA MET A 38 11.91 10.52 -11.56
C MET A 38 12.36 9.18 -10.98
N ARG A 39 13.53 8.68 -11.35
CA ARG A 39 14.08 7.42 -10.83
C ARG A 39 14.18 7.39 -9.31
N TYR A 40 14.50 8.51 -8.69
CA TYR A 40 14.62 8.62 -7.22
C TYR A 40 13.27 8.72 -6.52
N ALA A 41 12.27 9.31 -7.18
CA ALA A 41 10.93 9.45 -6.62
C ALA A 41 10.10 8.16 -6.72
N LEU A 42 10.45 7.28 -7.66
CA LEU A 42 9.67 6.11 -8.04
C LEU A 42 10.46 4.81 -7.85
N GLN A 43 11.00 4.65 -6.65
CA GLN A 43 11.53 3.37 -6.20
C GLN A 43 10.40 2.49 -5.68
N ASP A 44 10.57 1.17 -5.72
CA ASP A 44 9.59 0.24 -5.16
C ASP A 44 9.33 0.61 -3.69
N PHE A 45 8.07 0.61 -3.30
CA PHE A 45 7.59 1.00 -1.97
C PHE A 45 7.80 2.49 -1.62
N SER A 46 8.03 3.38 -2.59
CA SER A 46 8.02 4.82 -2.34
C SER A 46 6.60 5.39 -2.33
N CYS A 47 6.41 6.53 -1.64
CA CYS A 47 5.23 7.37 -1.76
C CYS A 47 5.61 8.65 -2.50
N ALA A 48 4.88 8.98 -3.56
CA ALA A 48 5.14 10.13 -4.42
C ALA A 48 3.85 10.81 -4.85
N SER A 49 3.91 12.11 -5.11
CA SER A 49 2.92 12.81 -5.90
C SER A 49 3.23 12.57 -7.37
N ALA A 50 2.26 12.06 -8.13
CA ALA A 50 2.44 11.66 -9.52
C ALA A 50 1.48 12.39 -10.45
N SER A 51 2.01 12.94 -11.55
CA SER A 51 1.22 13.48 -12.65
C SER A 51 0.98 12.38 -13.67
N LEU A 52 -0.28 12.03 -13.88
CA LEU A 52 -0.70 10.93 -14.73
C LEU A 52 -1.51 11.44 -15.93
N ILE A 53 -1.29 10.86 -17.10
CA ILE A 53 -2.04 11.13 -18.31
C ILE A 53 -2.71 9.83 -18.75
N ARG A 54 -4.04 9.87 -18.92
CA ARG A 54 -4.80 8.77 -19.49
C ARG A 54 -4.87 8.92 -21.01
N GLY A 55 -4.27 7.97 -21.72
CA GLY A 55 -4.28 7.91 -23.17
C GLY A 55 -5.05 6.70 -23.70
N LYS A 56 -5.11 6.55 -25.01
CA LYS A 56 -5.77 5.40 -25.68
C LYS A 56 -5.18 4.03 -25.28
N ARG A 57 -3.90 4.00 -24.86
CA ARG A 57 -3.17 2.77 -24.48
C ARG A 57 -3.00 2.60 -22.98
N GLY A 58 -3.83 3.27 -22.16
CA GLY A 58 -3.75 3.25 -20.70
C GLY A 58 -3.01 4.45 -20.10
N TRP A 59 -2.59 4.30 -18.84
CA TRP A 59 -1.96 5.37 -18.07
C TRP A 59 -0.49 5.56 -18.44
N ARG A 60 -0.06 6.81 -18.49
CA ARG A 60 1.32 7.22 -18.65
C ARG A 60 1.71 8.20 -17.54
N LEU A 61 2.87 7.99 -16.95
CA LEU A 61 3.45 8.92 -16.01
C LEU A 61 4.10 10.09 -16.76
N ALA A 62 3.71 11.32 -16.40
CA ALA A 62 4.27 12.54 -16.92
C ALA A 62 5.31 13.18 -15.98
N GLY A 63 5.14 12.97 -14.67
CA GLY A 63 6.07 13.49 -13.65
C GLY A 63 5.81 12.85 -12.30
N ALA A 64 6.81 12.93 -11.41
CA ALA A 64 6.67 12.49 -10.03
C ALA A 64 7.60 13.27 -9.10
N VAL A 65 7.10 13.56 -7.89
CA VAL A 65 7.87 14.16 -6.79
C VAL A 65 7.76 13.24 -5.57
N ALA A 66 8.91 12.87 -5.01
CA ALA A 66 8.95 12.01 -3.82
C ALA A 66 8.34 12.75 -2.61
N LEU A 67 7.41 12.09 -1.93
CA LEU A 67 6.87 12.51 -0.63
C LEU A 67 7.54 11.73 0.50
N CYS A 68 7.64 10.42 0.33
CA CYS A 68 8.31 9.50 1.26
C CYS A 68 9.12 8.49 0.46
N PRO A 69 10.41 8.74 0.25
CA PRO A 69 11.28 7.79 -0.42
C PRO A 69 11.45 6.52 0.43
N SER A 70 11.58 5.38 -0.22
CA SER A 70 11.92 4.12 0.45
C SER A 70 13.41 4.00 0.76
N ALA A 71 14.23 4.86 0.15
CA ALA A 71 15.68 4.92 0.40
C ALA A 71 15.95 5.28 1.87
N GLY A 72 16.83 4.49 2.52
CA GLY A 72 17.16 4.64 3.94
C GLY A 72 16.15 4.00 4.91
N ALA A 73 15.08 3.40 4.42
CA ALA A 73 14.15 2.66 5.26
C ALA A 73 14.81 1.37 5.82
N LYS A 74 14.45 1.01 7.06
CA LYS A 74 14.92 -0.24 7.66
C LYS A 74 14.39 -1.45 6.90
N LEU A 75 15.24 -2.46 6.67
CA LEU A 75 14.90 -3.67 5.92
C LEU A 75 13.63 -4.36 6.43
N GLY A 76 13.44 -4.42 7.74
CA GLY A 76 12.23 -5.02 8.32
C GLY A 76 10.95 -4.27 7.97
N GLY A 77 10.98 -2.93 7.92
CA GLY A 77 9.83 -2.12 7.50
C GLY A 77 9.50 -2.32 6.03
N LEU A 78 10.52 -2.39 5.17
CA LEU A 78 10.34 -2.71 3.75
C LEU A 78 9.73 -4.10 3.55
N ARG A 79 10.15 -5.09 4.35
CA ARG A 79 9.61 -6.45 4.31
C ARG A 79 8.12 -6.49 4.66
N SER A 80 7.74 -5.85 5.77
CA SER A 80 6.33 -5.74 6.17
C SER A 80 5.50 -5.02 5.12
N PHE A 81 5.98 -3.89 4.59
CA PHE A 81 5.25 -3.19 3.53
C PHE A 81 5.17 -4.00 2.23
N SER A 82 6.18 -4.79 1.90
CA SER A 82 6.16 -5.72 0.76
C SER A 82 5.05 -6.76 0.87
N ASN A 83 4.77 -7.27 2.08
CA ASN A 83 3.65 -8.19 2.31
C ASN A 83 2.31 -7.51 2.04
N ILE A 84 2.12 -6.29 2.58
CA ILE A 84 0.92 -5.48 2.32
C ILE A 84 0.77 -5.18 0.83
N ALA A 85 1.84 -4.79 0.15
CA ALA A 85 1.84 -4.47 -1.28
C ALA A 85 1.44 -5.69 -2.14
N ARG A 86 1.89 -6.89 -1.78
CA ARG A 86 1.48 -8.14 -2.44
C ARG A 86 0.01 -8.43 -2.23
N LEU A 87 -0.49 -8.26 -1.01
CA LEU A 87 -1.90 -8.46 -0.70
C LEU A 87 -2.78 -7.49 -1.49
N LEU A 88 -2.44 -6.20 -1.51
CA LEU A 88 -3.15 -5.19 -2.31
C LEU A 88 -3.21 -5.55 -3.79
N GLN A 89 -2.09 -6.00 -4.38
CA GLN A 89 -2.03 -6.40 -5.79
C GLN A 89 -2.87 -7.64 -6.12
N ARG A 90 -3.11 -8.52 -5.14
CA ARG A 90 -3.96 -9.70 -5.31
C ARG A 90 -5.44 -9.36 -5.17
N LEU A 91 -5.78 -8.49 -4.22
CA LEU A 91 -7.16 -8.19 -3.84
C LEU A 91 -7.80 -7.09 -4.67
N ILE A 92 -7.03 -6.05 -5.02
CA ILE A 92 -7.58 -4.90 -5.75
C ILE A 92 -7.54 -5.17 -7.24
N GLN A 93 -8.71 -5.31 -7.83
CA GLN A 93 -8.87 -5.48 -9.26
C GLN A 93 -9.40 -4.18 -9.88
N GLY A 94 -8.53 -3.49 -10.63
CA GLY A 94 -8.95 -2.34 -11.45
C GLY A 94 -8.88 -0.98 -10.76
N GLU A 95 -9.49 -0.02 -11.46
CA GLU A 95 -9.37 1.42 -11.22
C GLU A 95 -10.53 1.90 -10.33
N GLU A 96 -10.69 1.34 -9.14
CA GLU A 96 -11.75 1.72 -8.21
C GLU A 96 -11.20 2.60 -7.08
N LYS A 97 -11.77 3.81 -6.95
CA LYS A 97 -11.38 4.75 -5.90
C LYS A 97 -11.81 4.25 -4.53
N ASN A 98 -10.85 4.09 -3.63
CA ASN A 98 -11.09 3.81 -2.21
C ASN A 98 -10.18 4.69 -1.34
N THR A 99 -10.70 5.85 -0.96
CA THR A 99 -9.92 6.87 -0.22
C THR A 99 -9.55 6.38 1.18
N TYR A 100 -10.45 5.68 1.86
CA TYR A 100 -10.20 5.11 3.17
C TYR A 100 -9.03 4.12 3.13
N LEU A 101 -9.09 3.18 2.20
CA LEU A 101 -8.02 2.17 2.04
C LEU A 101 -6.69 2.82 1.66
N PHE A 102 -6.72 3.80 0.76
CA PHE A 102 -5.51 4.52 0.38
C PHE A 102 -4.86 5.23 1.59
N ASP A 103 -5.67 5.95 2.37
CA ASP A 103 -5.16 6.67 3.54
C ASP A 103 -4.65 5.70 4.62
N ALA A 104 -5.34 4.57 4.88
CA ALA A 104 -4.89 3.54 5.80
C ALA A 104 -3.54 2.91 5.39
N VAL A 105 -3.37 2.61 4.10
CA VAL A 105 -2.12 2.05 3.56
C VAL A 105 -0.99 3.09 3.59
N ARG A 106 -1.28 4.35 3.28
CA ARG A 106 -0.30 5.45 3.37
C ARG A 106 0.21 5.66 4.78
N GLU A 107 -0.68 5.65 5.77
CA GLU A 107 -0.32 5.76 7.18
C GLU A 107 0.53 4.55 7.63
N ALA A 108 0.11 3.32 7.29
CA ALA A 108 0.92 2.13 7.55
C ALA A 108 2.32 2.23 6.96
N HIS A 109 2.42 2.68 5.70
CA HIS A 109 3.70 2.91 5.03
C HIS A 109 4.61 3.84 5.85
N MET A 110 4.08 4.96 6.34
CA MET A 110 4.84 5.91 7.16
C MET A 110 5.37 5.28 8.45
N TYR A 111 4.51 4.53 9.17
CA TYR A 111 4.91 3.84 10.40
C TYR A 111 5.92 2.72 10.15
N LEU A 112 5.73 1.92 9.11
CA LEU A 112 6.62 0.80 8.80
C LEU A 112 8.00 1.25 8.36
N LEU A 113 8.11 2.33 7.59
CA LEU A 113 9.40 2.79 7.07
C LEU A 113 10.17 3.68 8.05
N LYS A 114 9.47 4.46 8.89
CA LYS A 114 10.08 5.45 9.81
C LYS A 114 9.91 5.10 11.29
N GLY A 115 8.95 4.25 11.64
CA GLY A 115 8.58 3.96 13.02
C GLY A 115 9.52 2.99 13.76
N SER A 116 9.16 2.71 15.02
CA SER A 116 9.87 1.75 15.85
C SER A 116 9.65 0.31 15.38
N ASN A 117 10.63 -0.54 15.66
CA ASN A 117 10.53 -1.97 15.32
C ASN A 117 9.43 -2.70 16.11
N GLU A 118 9.12 -2.21 17.32
CA GLU A 118 8.17 -2.82 18.25
C GLU A 118 6.74 -2.78 17.73
N LEU A 119 6.31 -1.66 17.13
CA LEU A 119 4.95 -1.49 16.61
C LEU A 119 4.74 -2.12 15.23
N ARG A 120 5.80 -2.55 14.56
CA ARG A 120 5.73 -3.04 13.19
C ARG A 120 4.73 -4.20 12.99
N PRO A 121 4.74 -5.27 13.81
CA PRO A 121 3.79 -6.38 13.64
C PRO A 121 2.34 -5.95 13.81
N THR A 122 2.10 -5.01 14.72
CA THR A 122 0.75 -4.48 14.98
C THR A 122 0.27 -3.58 13.86
N VAL A 123 1.13 -2.71 13.33
CA VAL A 123 0.82 -1.87 12.17
C VAL A 123 0.51 -2.73 10.94
N GLU A 124 1.32 -3.76 10.68
CA GLU A 124 1.09 -4.71 9.59
C GLU A 124 -0.27 -5.41 9.73
N LEU A 125 -0.57 -5.94 10.92
CA LEU A 125 -1.84 -6.61 11.20
C LEU A 125 -3.05 -5.67 11.01
N ILE A 126 -3.01 -4.46 11.57
CA ILE A 126 -4.08 -3.47 11.41
C ILE A 126 -4.28 -3.11 9.94
N CYS A 127 -3.19 -2.91 9.18
CA CYS A 127 -3.26 -2.55 7.76
C CYS A 127 -3.89 -3.68 6.93
N VAL A 128 -3.52 -4.94 7.19
CA VAL A 128 -4.10 -6.11 6.54
C VAL A 128 -5.59 -6.22 6.87
N ALA A 129 -5.96 -6.11 8.14
CA ALA A 129 -7.36 -6.15 8.57
C ALA A 129 -8.21 -5.04 7.92
N ARG A 130 -7.69 -3.80 7.89
CA ARG A 130 -8.34 -2.67 7.20
C ARG A 130 -8.49 -2.89 5.71
N THR A 131 -7.50 -3.51 5.07
CA THR A 131 -7.56 -3.86 3.65
C THR A 131 -8.68 -4.84 3.38
N LEU A 132 -8.74 -5.92 4.16
CA LEU A 132 -9.80 -6.93 4.04
C LEU A 132 -11.19 -6.35 4.33
N HIS A 133 -11.31 -5.52 5.36
CA HIS A 133 -12.55 -4.84 5.70
C HIS A 133 -13.01 -3.89 4.59
N ALA A 134 -12.13 -3.02 4.09
CA ALA A 134 -12.44 -2.05 3.04
C ALA A 134 -12.85 -2.69 1.70
N LEU A 135 -12.46 -3.95 1.49
CA LEU A 135 -12.80 -4.75 0.32
C LEU A 135 -13.95 -5.75 0.56
N GLY A 136 -14.57 -5.72 1.76
CA GLY A 136 -15.72 -6.53 2.10
C GLY A 136 -15.42 -7.99 2.51
N TYR A 137 -14.15 -8.36 2.69
CA TYR A 137 -13.76 -9.70 3.13
C TYR A 137 -13.80 -9.88 4.65
N LEU A 138 -13.88 -8.80 5.42
CA LEU A 138 -13.89 -8.84 6.89
C LEU A 138 -14.98 -7.93 7.44
N SER A 139 -15.87 -8.47 8.29
CA SER A 139 -16.89 -7.67 8.98
C SER A 139 -16.31 -6.91 10.17
N ALA A 140 -16.68 -5.65 10.31
CA ALA A 140 -16.32 -4.81 11.48
C ALA A 140 -16.94 -5.34 12.78
N GLU A 141 -18.16 -5.89 12.71
CA GLU A 141 -18.88 -6.43 13.86
C GLU A 141 -18.18 -7.66 14.46
N ALA A 142 -17.49 -8.44 13.61
CA ALA A 142 -16.76 -9.62 14.04
C ALA A 142 -15.45 -9.30 14.77
N THR A 143 -14.97 -8.04 14.73
CA THR A 143 -13.66 -7.68 15.28
C THR A 143 -13.70 -6.49 16.23
N SER A 144 -13.80 -5.28 15.73
CA SER A 144 -13.86 -4.04 16.51
C SER A 144 -14.10 -2.84 15.60
N GLU A 145 -15.19 -2.12 15.80
CA GLU A 145 -15.48 -0.88 15.07
C GLU A 145 -14.36 0.16 15.22
N THR A 146 -13.73 0.23 16.38
CA THR A 146 -12.65 1.19 16.67
C THR A 146 -11.49 1.11 15.70
N LEU A 147 -11.14 -0.09 15.21
CA LEU A 147 -10.03 -0.29 14.29
C LEU A 147 -10.35 0.14 12.86
N PHE A 148 -11.64 0.12 12.47
CA PHE A 148 -12.08 0.32 11.08
C PHE A 148 -12.72 1.68 10.82
N ARG A 149 -13.13 2.38 11.88
CA ARG A 149 -13.82 3.68 11.76
C ARG A 149 -12.94 4.76 11.11
N GLU A 150 -11.64 4.73 11.40
CA GLU A 150 -10.69 5.74 10.96
C GLU A 150 -9.46 5.11 10.30
N SER A 151 -8.90 5.79 9.31
CA SER A 151 -7.73 5.30 8.56
C SER A 151 -6.40 5.58 9.26
N HIS A 152 -6.33 6.56 10.16
CA HIS A 152 -5.10 6.89 10.89
C HIS A 152 -4.77 5.89 12.00
N TYR A 153 -3.55 5.94 12.51
CA TYR A 153 -3.07 5.06 13.59
C TYR A 153 -2.87 5.87 14.85
N SER A 154 -3.55 5.50 15.93
CA SER A 154 -3.46 6.13 17.24
C SER A 154 -3.02 5.13 18.31
N LYS A 155 -2.58 5.64 19.47
CA LYS A 155 -2.23 4.79 20.61
C LYS A 155 -3.40 3.91 21.04
N ALA A 156 -4.63 4.44 21.02
CA ALA A 156 -5.84 3.68 21.36
C ALA A 156 -6.04 2.49 20.41
N GLN A 157 -5.82 2.67 19.11
CA GLN A 157 -5.94 1.59 18.13
C GLN A 157 -4.84 0.54 18.27
N PHE A 158 -3.61 0.92 18.60
CA PHE A 158 -2.56 -0.05 18.91
C PHE A 158 -2.90 -0.87 20.15
N THR A 159 -3.37 -0.22 21.22
CA THR A 159 -3.80 -0.90 22.45
C THR A 159 -4.96 -1.86 22.17
N GLU A 160 -5.95 -1.43 21.41
CA GLU A 160 -7.09 -2.26 21.04
C GLU A 160 -6.66 -3.46 20.17
N ALA A 161 -5.83 -3.24 19.16
CA ALA A 161 -5.33 -4.30 18.30
C ALA A 161 -4.53 -5.36 19.08
N GLU A 162 -3.73 -4.95 20.06
CA GLU A 162 -3.03 -5.90 20.92
C GLU A 162 -4.00 -6.65 21.86
N ARG A 163 -5.01 -5.97 22.41
CA ARG A 163 -6.04 -6.60 23.24
C ARG A 163 -6.79 -7.72 22.52
N ILE A 164 -7.14 -7.52 21.25
CA ILE A 164 -7.91 -8.49 20.45
C ILE A 164 -7.02 -9.26 19.46
N ARG A 165 -5.70 -9.22 19.60
CA ARG A 165 -4.73 -9.72 18.61
C ARG A 165 -5.02 -11.14 18.13
N ALA A 166 -5.29 -12.05 19.06
CA ALA A 166 -5.53 -13.46 18.71
C ALA A 166 -6.81 -13.65 17.87
N MET A 167 -7.87 -12.90 18.22
CA MET A 167 -9.13 -12.89 17.47
C MET A 167 -8.91 -12.26 16.08
N LEU A 168 -8.27 -11.11 16.02
CA LEU A 168 -8.01 -10.40 14.77
C LEU A 168 -7.16 -11.23 13.80
N LEU A 169 -6.13 -11.93 14.29
CA LEU A 169 -5.31 -12.84 13.48
C LEU A 169 -6.14 -14.00 12.93
N ARG A 170 -7.04 -14.59 13.73
CA ARG A 170 -7.93 -15.67 13.28
C ARG A 170 -8.82 -15.17 12.16
N SER A 171 -9.55 -14.06 12.36
CA SER A 171 -10.46 -13.49 11.37
C SER A 171 -9.75 -13.09 10.08
N VAL A 172 -8.54 -12.53 10.17
CA VAL A 172 -7.71 -12.22 8.99
C VAL A 172 -7.33 -13.48 8.22
N ASN A 173 -6.91 -14.55 8.91
CA ASN A 173 -6.52 -15.80 8.26
C ASN A 173 -7.72 -16.50 7.61
N GLU A 174 -8.89 -16.50 8.26
CA GLU A 174 -10.15 -17.02 7.72
C GLU A 174 -10.55 -16.26 6.46
N ALA A 175 -10.56 -14.92 6.51
CA ALA A 175 -10.88 -14.07 5.36
C ALA A 175 -9.93 -14.30 4.17
N ILE A 176 -8.63 -14.46 4.43
CA ILE A 176 -7.65 -14.78 3.37
C ILE A 176 -7.91 -16.18 2.78
N ALA A 177 -8.24 -17.17 3.61
CA ALA A 177 -8.52 -18.52 3.15
C ALA A 177 -9.82 -18.59 2.30
N GLU A 178 -10.88 -17.89 2.73
CA GLU A 178 -12.16 -17.83 2.02
C GLU A 178 -12.06 -17.06 0.70
N SER A 179 -11.20 -16.06 0.62
CA SER A 179 -10.98 -15.29 -0.61
C SER A 179 -10.27 -16.06 -1.73
N GLN A 180 -9.92 -17.33 -1.51
CA GLN A 180 -9.15 -18.19 -2.45
C GLN A 180 -7.82 -17.58 -2.90
N LEU A 181 -7.21 -16.79 -2.05
CA LEU A 181 -6.02 -16.00 -2.32
C LEU A 181 -4.72 -16.72 -1.92
#